data_fc9a645478ffe4da1a06772ed864b134
#
_entry.id   fc9a645478ffe4da1a06772ed864b134
#
_cell.length_a   1.000
_cell.length_b   1.000
_cell.length_c   1.000
_cell.angle_alpha   90.00
_cell.angle_beta   90.00
_cell.angle_gamma   90.00
#
_symmetry.space_group_name_H-M   'P 1'
#
loop_
_entity.id
_entity.type
_entity.pdbx_description
1 polymer ?
#
loop_
_entity_poly.entity_id
_entity_poly.type
_entity_poly.pdbx_seq_one_letter_code
_entity_poly.pdbx_strand_id
1 'polypeptide(L)'
;ESEQHSFINTLVDYNKNILQQTGKGETLTVMLAGRPYHTDSLIQHKVSDMLADMGVNVIADDLVRQMDIPTDDAHFVAQWAYTNRILKAAKWCATQGKNIQFVEMTSFGCGPDAFLVDEVRDLLMRHNKSLTLLKLDDINNIGSMKLRVRSMIESLKLANADGTEDGVKDFTTVPVYDKSYRDRKILVPYFTPFISPLIPAIMKVAGYDAENLPLSDNDSSEWGLKY
;
A
#
# COMPACT_ATOMS: atom_id res chain seq x y z
N GLU A 1 26.40 -12.48 8.22
CA GLU A 1 25.92 -12.18 6.84
C GLU A 1 25.53 -13.46 6.09
N SER A 2 26.33 -14.55 6.10
CA SER A 2 26.02 -15.78 5.38
C SER A 2 24.73 -16.47 5.88
N GLU A 3 24.50 -16.52 7.17
CA GLU A 3 23.29 -17.10 7.77
C GLU A 3 22.02 -16.31 7.43
N GLN A 4 22.13 -14.98 7.41
CA GLN A 4 21.03 -14.11 7.03
C GLN A 4 20.65 -14.30 5.55
N HIS A 5 21.63 -14.41 4.66
CA HIS A 5 21.39 -14.71 3.25
C HIS A 5 20.75 -16.08 3.05
N SER A 6 21.24 -17.10 3.77
CA SER A 6 20.68 -18.44 3.74
C SER A 6 19.20 -18.46 4.19
N PHE A 7 18.89 -17.73 5.25
CA PHE A 7 17.51 -17.61 5.74
C PHE A 7 16.59 -16.90 4.71
N ILE A 8 17.05 -15.79 4.13
CA ILE A 8 16.29 -15.09 3.08
C ILE A 8 16.04 -16.01 1.88
N ASN A 9 17.05 -16.74 1.44
CA ASN A 9 16.90 -17.70 0.35
C ASN A 9 15.84 -18.75 0.66
N THR A 10 15.85 -19.29 1.87
CA THR A 10 14.87 -20.27 2.33
C THR A 10 13.45 -19.70 2.28
N LEU A 11 13.24 -18.45 2.73
CA LEU A 11 11.92 -17.79 2.65
C LEU A 11 11.46 -17.58 1.20
N VAL A 12 12.35 -17.12 0.34
CA VAL A 12 12.04 -16.92 -1.08
C VAL A 12 11.68 -18.24 -1.76
N ASP A 13 12.45 -19.29 -1.53
CA ASP A 13 12.24 -20.60 -2.12
C ASP A 13 10.96 -21.26 -1.61
N TYR A 14 10.63 -21.09 -0.34
CA TYR A 14 9.35 -21.54 0.23
C TYR A 14 8.16 -20.90 -0.51
N ASN A 15 8.18 -19.57 -0.68
CA ASN A 15 7.12 -18.86 -1.39
C ASN A 15 7.04 -19.26 -2.87
N LYS A 16 8.18 -19.47 -3.54
CA LYS A 16 8.22 -19.97 -4.93
C LYS A 16 7.61 -21.37 -5.05
N ASN A 17 7.89 -22.26 -4.09
CA ASN A 17 7.33 -23.61 -4.08
C ASN A 17 5.80 -23.59 -3.95
N ILE A 18 5.25 -22.72 -3.10
CA ILE A 18 3.80 -22.53 -3.02
C ILE A 18 3.24 -22.09 -4.38
N LEU A 19 3.85 -21.09 -5.01
CA LEU A 19 3.42 -20.63 -6.33
C LEU A 19 3.47 -21.70 -7.39
N GLN A 20 4.49 -22.55 -7.41
CA GLN A 20 4.61 -23.66 -8.38
C GLN A 20 3.51 -24.72 -8.18
N GLN A 21 3.13 -24.97 -6.93
CA GLN A 21 2.03 -25.90 -6.62
C GLN A 21 0.67 -25.33 -7.04
N THR A 22 0.51 -24.00 -7.01
CA THR A 22 -0.72 -23.29 -7.37
C THR A 22 -0.80 -22.94 -8.86
N GLY A 23 0.28 -23.09 -9.60
CA GLY A 23 0.51 -22.58 -10.95
C GLY A 23 -0.39 -23.15 -12.07
N LYS A 24 -1.45 -23.87 -11.75
CA LYS A 24 -2.47 -24.32 -12.73
C LYS A 24 -3.77 -23.49 -12.72
N GLY A 25 -3.75 -22.31 -12.08
CA GLY A 25 -4.76 -21.27 -12.34
C GLY A 25 -6.10 -21.38 -11.60
N GLU A 26 -6.36 -22.45 -10.85
CA GLU A 26 -7.68 -22.66 -10.23
C GLU A 26 -7.75 -22.22 -8.77
N THR A 27 -6.62 -22.19 -8.05
CA THR A 27 -6.64 -21.87 -6.62
C THR A 27 -6.27 -20.41 -6.39
N LEU A 28 -7.12 -19.71 -5.62
CA LEU A 28 -6.85 -18.36 -5.19
C LEU A 28 -5.58 -18.32 -4.31
N THR A 29 -4.67 -17.45 -4.65
CA THR A 29 -3.43 -17.19 -3.90
C THR A 29 -3.41 -15.73 -3.44
N VAL A 30 -3.13 -15.52 -2.18
CA VAL A 30 -3.01 -14.19 -1.58
C VAL A 30 -1.55 -13.90 -1.28
N MET A 31 -1.05 -12.79 -1.83
CA MET A 31 0.18 -12.14 -1.38
C MET A 31 -0.13 -11.35 -0.13
N LEU A 32 0.36 -11.83 1.02
CA LEU A 32 0.22 -11.15 2.29
C LEU A 32 1.45 -10.28 2.53
N ALA A 33 1.27 -8.97 2.50
CA ALA A 33 2.35 -8.00 2.62
C ALA A 33 2.19 -7.14 3.87
N GLY A 34 3.30 -6.68 4.41
CA GLY A 34 3.31 -5.82 5.58
C GLY A 34 4.71 -5.58 6.12
N ARG A 35 4.79 -4.89 7.24
CA ARG A 35 6.06 -4.74 7.95
C ARG A 35 6.48 -6.08 8.55
N PRO A 36 7.78 -6.29 8.85
CA PRO A 36 8.27 -7.59 9.32
C PRO A 36 7.55 -8.16 10.55
N TYR A 37 7.13 -7.30 11.46
CA TYR A 37 6.39 -7.74 12.63
C TYR A 37 4.97 -8.24 12.33
N HIS A 38 4.40 -7.87 11.19
CA HIS A 38 3.11 -8.40 10.73
C HIS A 38 3.18 -9.88 10.29
N THR A 39 4.39 -10.43 10.09
CA THR A 39 4.55 -11.86 9.80
C THR A 39 4.50 -12.74 11.04
N ASP A 40 4.62 -12.15 12.23
CA ASP A 40 4.48 -12.87 13.49
C ASP A 40 3.04 -13.34 13.70
N SER A 41 2.86 -14.62 14.00
CA SER A 41 1.55 -15.26 14.09
C SER A 41 0.65 -14.69 15.21
N LEU A 42 1.26 -14.14 16.26
CA LEU A 42 0.52 -13.50 17.36
C LEU A 42 0.06 -12.10 16.95
N ILE A 43 0.93 -11.33 16.29
CA ILE A 43 0.62 -9.96 15.84
C ILE A 43 -0.41 -9.96 14.72
N GLN A 44 -0.28 -10.88 13.76
CA GLN A 44 -1.25 -10.99 12.66
C GLN A 44 -2.57 -11.68 13.04
N HIS A 45 -2.75 -12.07 14.30
CA HIS A 45 -3.95 -12.76 14.78
C HIS A 45 -4.33 -13.98 13.93
N LYS A 46 -3.36 -14.75 13.45
CA LYS A 46 -3.53 -15.94 12.61
C LYS A 46 -4.27 -15.67 11.28
N VAL A 47 -4.05 -14.51 10.69
CA VAL A 47 -4.64 -14.16 9.38
C VAL A 47 -4.24 -15.17 8.30
N SER A 48 -2.99 -15.62 8.30
CA SER A 48 -2.51 -16.65 7.36
C SER A 48 -3.26 -17.98 7.53
N ASP A 49 -3.45 -18.43 8.77
CA ASP A 49 -4.19 -19.66 9.06
C ASP A 49 -5.65 -19.53 8.62
N MET A 50 -6.25 -18.38 8.91
CA MET A 50 -7.64 -18.08 8.51
C MET A 50 -7.82 -18.11 6.99
N LEU A 51 -6.87 -17.60 6.22
CA LEU A 51 -6.87 -17.68 4.75
C LEU A 51 -6.73 -19.13 4.28
N ALA A 52 -5.81 -19.89 4.87
CA ALA A 52 -5.59 -21.29 4.56
C ALA A 52 -6.83 -22.15 4.85
N ASP A 53 -7.51 -21.91 5.98
CA ASP A 53 -8.78 -22.59 6.35
C ASP A 53 -9.92 -22.30 5.34
N MET A 54 -9.83 -21.20 4.61
CA MET A 54 -10.77 -20.87 3.53
C MET A 54 -10.35 -21.43 2.17
N GLY A 55 -9.31 -22.26 2.11
CA GLY A 55 -8.80 -22.87 0.88
C GLY A 55 -7.99 -21.90 0.01
N VAL A 56 -7.44 -20.84 0.59
CA VAL A 56 -6.63 -19.84 -0.10
C VAL A 56 -5.16 -20.13 0.18
N ASN A 57 -4.34 -20.14 -0.85
CA ASN A 57 -2.89 -20.21 -0.67
C ASN A 57 -2.35 -18.85 -0.23
N VAL A 58 -1.38 -18.87 0.67
CA VAL A 58 -0.77 -17.65 1.21
C VAL A 58 0.71 -17.62 0.87
N ILE A 59 1.14 -16.54 0.26
CA ILE A 59 2.55 -16.23 0.02
C ILE A 59 2.89 -14.89 0.69
N ALA A 60 4.13 -14.74 1.12
CA ALA A 60 4.59 -13.51 1.75
C ALA A 60 5.30 -12.58 0.75
N ASP A 61 5.35 -11.30 1.07
CA ASP A 61 6.09 -10.29 0.32
C ASP A 61 7.62 -10.53 0.28
N ASP A 62 8.12 -11.50 1.06
CA ASP A 62 9.50 -11.98 0.97
C ASP A 62 9.84 -12.57 -0.41
N LEU A 63 8.85 -13.04 -1.15
CA LEU A 63 9.00 -13.55 -2.52
C LEU A 63 9.76 -12.58 -3.43
N VAL A 64 9.50 -11.28 -3.31
CA VAL A 64 10.06 -10.26 -4.20
C VAL A 64 11.43 -9.73 -3.76
N ARG A 65 11.98 -10.21 -2.65
CA ARG A 65 13.26 -9.73 -2.10
C ARG A 65 14.43 -9.79 -3.08
N GLN A 66 14.43 -10.80 -3.94
CA GLN A 66 15.50 -11.05 -4.91
C GLN A 66 15.08 -10.71 -6.35
N MET A 67 13.90 -10.13 -6.52
CA MET A 67 13.41 -9.73 -7.83
C MET A 67 13.81 -8.29 -8.12
N ASP A 68 14.30 -8.06 -9.33
CA ASP A 68 14.51 -6.71 -9.86
C ASP A 68 13.18 -6.19 -10.42
N ILE A 69 12.44 -5.47 -9.57
CA ILE A 69 11.14 -4.88 -9.92
C ILE A 69 11.33 -3.37 -9.88
N PRO A 70 11.31 -2.68 -11.01
CA PRO A 70 11.44 -1.24 -11.06
C PRO A 70 10.22 -0.58 -10.43
N THR A 71 10.42 0.50 -9.67
CA THR A 71 9.39 1.28 -8.99
C THR A 71 9.42 2.75 -9.38
N ASP A 72 9.95 3.05 -10.58
CA ASP A 72 10.14 4.42 -11.07
C ASP A 72 8.82 5.13 -11.40
N ASP A 73 7.74 4.38 -11.52
CA ASP A 73 6.37 4.85 -11.71
C ASP A 73 5.61 5.12 -10.40
N ALA A 74 6.25 4.94 -9.25
CA ALA A 74 5.70 5.34 -7.97
C ALA A 74 5.74 6.86 -7.78
N HIS A 75 4.65 7.44 -7.29
CA HIS A 75 4.52 8.90 -7.16
C HIS A 75 5.19 9.48 -5.91
N PHE A 76 5.77 8.65 -5.07
CA PHE A 76 6.51 9.11 -3.90
C PHE A 76 7.88 8.44 -3.79
N VAL A 77 8.78 9.08 -3.05
CA VAL A 77 10.14 8.55 -2.85
C VAL A 77 10.10 7.45 -1.79
N ALA A 78 10.30 6.22 -2.21
CA ALA A 78 10.36 5.06 -1.32
C ALA A 78 11.76 4.98 -0.67
N GLN A 79 11.95 5.67 0.46
CA GLN A 79 13.23 5.72 1.16
C GLN A 79 13.46 4.53 2.10
N TRP A 80 12.37 3.86 2.53
CA TRP A 80 12.45 2.80 3.53
C TRP A 80 12.36 1.41 2.89
N ALA A 81 13.21 0.52 3.35
CA ALA A 81 13.35 -0.83 2.80
C ALA A 81 12.03 -1.62 2.80
N TYR A 82 11.24 -1.51 3.88
CA TYR A 82 9.98 -2.25 4.00
C TYR A 82 8.87 -1.68 3.12
N THR A 83 8.74 -0.37 3.09
CA THR A 83 7.81 0.33 2.20
C THR A 83 8.08 -0.03 0.74
N ASN A 84 9.35 0.00 0.36
CA ASN A 84 9.79 -0.36 -0.99
C ASN A 84 9.49 -1.83 -1.33
N ARG A 85 9.67 -2.75 -0.36
CA ARG A 85 9.35 -4.16 -0.55
C ARG A 85 7.86 -4.39 -0.74
N ILE A 86 7.02 -3.73 0.06
CA ILE A 86 5.55 -3.83 -0.06
C ILE A 86 5.10 -3.30 -1.43
N LEU A 87 5.65 -2.17 -1.88
CA LEU A 87 5.35 -1.62 -3.19
C LEU A 87 5.77 -2.55 -4.33
N LYS A 88 6.98 -3.14 -4.25
CA LYS A 88 7.44 -4.16 -5.21
C LYS A 88 6.53 -5.38 -5.23
N ALA A 89 6.08 -5.85 -4.08
CA ALA A 89 5.16 -6.96 -3.96
C ALA A 89 3.79 -6.64 -4.59
N ALA A 90 3.27 -5.44 -4.37
CA ALA A 90 2.05 -4.97 -5.01
C ALA A 90 2.20 -4.90 -6.54
N LYS A 91 3.32 -4.34 -7.02
CA LYS A 91 3.61 -4.25 -8.45
C LYS A 91 3.75 -5.62 -9.10
N TRP A 92 4.46 -6.55 -8.46
CA TRP A 92 4.52 -7.92 -8.93
C TRP A 92 3.12 -8.54 -8.99
N CYS A 93 2.34 -8.39 -7.92
CA CYS A 93 1.00 -8.94 -7.84
C CYS A 93 0.06 -8.35 -8.89
N ALA A 94 0.20 -7.06 -9.20
CA ALA A 94 -0.59 -6.37 -10.21
C ALA A 94 -0.44 -7.00 -11.60
N THR A 95 0.76 -7.49 -11.93
CA THR A 95 1.07 -8.11 -13.22
C THR A 95 0.72 -9.60 -13.31
N GLN A 96 0.29 -10.22 -12.21
CA GLN A 96 -0.08 -11.63 -12.20
C GLN A 96 -1.54 -11.85 -12.61
N GLY A 97 -1.92 -13.10 -12.84
CA GLY A 97 -3.30 -13.50 -13.14
C GLY A 97 -4.31 -13.11 -12.05
N LYS A 98 -5.59 -13.15 -12.40
CA LYS A 98 -6.70 -12.78 -11.48
C LYS A 98 -6.77 -13.65 -10.22
N ASN A 99 -6.20 -14.85 -10.24
CA ASN A 99 -6.12 -15.75 -9.10
C ASN A 99 -5.10 -15.34 -8.04
N ILE A 100 -4.21 -14.37 -8.32
CA ILE A 100 -3.24 -13.84 -7.35
C ILE A 100 -3.71 -12.46 -6.90
N GLN A 101 -3.96 -12.31 -5.61
CA GLN A 101 -4.50 -11.09 -5.01
C GLN A 101 -3.58 -10.54 -3.93
N PHE A 102 -3.68 -9.24 -3.69
CA PHE A 102 -2.82 -8.54 -2.75
C PHE A 102 -3.60 -8.13 -1.49
N VAL A 103 -3.06 -8.48 -0.35
CA VAL A 103 -3.57 -8.09 0.96
C VAL A 103 -2.46 -7.40 1.73
N GLU A 104 -2.70 -6.18 2.16
CA GLU A 104 -1.77 -5.41 2.97
C GLU A 104 -2.20 -5.40 4.42
N MET A 105 -1.26 -5.71 5.31
CA MET A 105 -1.43 -5.58 6.75
C MET A 105 -0.78 -4.28 7.23
N THR A 106 -1.52 -3.50 8.00
CA THR A 106 -1.02 -2.27 8.62
C THR A 106 -1.49 -2.17 10.07
N SER A 107 -0.70 -1.53 10.92
CA SER A 107 -1.07 -1.27 12.32
C SER A 107 -1.29 0.21 12.60
N PHE A 108 -0.62 1.08 11.86
CA PHE A 108 -0.60 2.50 12.15
C PHE A 108 -1.08 3.31 10.95
N GLY A 109 -1.74 4.42 11.22
CA GLY A 109 -2.04 5.45 10.23
C GLY A 109 -0.94 6.52 10.16
N CYS A 110 0.35 6.13 10.30
CA CYS A 110 1.45 7.08 10.20
C CYS A 110 1.66 7.55 8.77
N GLY A 111 2.31 8.71 8.59
CA GLY A 111 2.51 9.31 7.28
C GLY A 111 3.04 8.36 6.21
N PRO A 112 4.17 7.66 6.44
CA PRO A 112 4.72 6.72 5.45
C PRO A 112 3.76 5.60 5.04
N ASP A 113 3.01 5.03 5.99
CA ASP A 113 2.06 3.96 5.68
C ASP A 113 0.82 4.50 4.95
N ALA A 114 0.36 5.71 5.27
CA ALA A 114 -0.76 6.33 4.58
C ALA A 114 -0.43 6.56 3.09
N PHE A 115 0.74 7.11 2.80
CA PHE A 115 1.20 7.29 1.41
C PHE A 115 1.38 5.95 0.69
N LEU A 116 1.93 4.94 1.37
CA LEU A 116 2.12 3.62 0.80
C LEU A 116 0.78 2.98 0.40
N VAL A 117 -0.20 3.00 1.30
CA VAL A 117 -1.54 2.43 1.05
C VAL A 117 -2.20 3.08 -0.17
N ASP A 118 -2.08 4.40 -0.30
CA ASP A 118 -2.66 5.12 -1.43
C ASP A 118 -1.96 4.76 -2.75
N GLU A 119 -0.63 4.69 -2.74
CA GLU A 119 0.16 4.31 -3.92
C GLU A 119 -0.11 2.86 -4.34
N VAL A 120 -0.16 1.93 -3.39
CA VAL A 120 -0.47 0.51 -3.65
C VAL A 120 -1.89 0.37 -4.21
N ARG A 121 -2.85 1.11 -3.66
CA ARG A 121 -4.24 1.11 -4.15
C ARG A 121 -4.32 1.56 -5.60
N ASP A 122 -3.68 2.68 -5.90
CA ASP A 122 -3.66 3.25 -7.24
C ASP A 122 -3.01 2.30 -8.26
N LEU A 123 -1.85 1.75 -7.89
CA LEU A 123 -1.12 0.79 -8.71
C LEU A 123 -1.97 -0.47 -9.01
N LEU A 124 -2.63 -1.04 -8.01
CA LEU A 124 -3.47 -2.22 -8.20
C LEU A 124 -4.71 -1.90 -9.06
N MET A 125 -5.32 -0.73 -8.85
CA MET A 125 -6.48 -0.28 -9.63
C MET A 125 -6.17 -0.11 -11.11
N ARG A 126 -4.98 0.38 -11.47
CA ARG A 126 -4.51 0.44 -12.87
C ARG A 126 -4.51 -0.93 -13.56
N HIS A 127 -4.34 -1.99 -12.79
CA HIS A 127 -4.33 -3.38 -13.26
C HIS A 127 -5.63 -4.13 -12.98
N ASN A 128 -6.74 -3.43 -12.72
CA ASN A 128 -8.05 -4.00 -12.39
C ASN A 128 -8.04 -4.93 -11.17
N LYS A 129 -7.16 -4.64 -10.22
CA LYS A 129 -7.11 -5.33 -8.93
C LYS A 129 -7.48 -4.37 -7.81
N SER A 130 -8.05 -4.91 -6.74
CA SER A 130 -8.40 -4.12 -5.56
C SER A 130 -7.43 -4.38 -4.41
N LEU A 131 -7.13 -3.33 -3.63
CA LEU A 131 -6.40 -3.48 -2.38
C LEU A 131 -7.34 -3.95 -1.27
N THR A 132 -7.00 -5.06 -0.63
CA THR A 132 -7.60 -5.44 0.65
C THR A 132 -6.67 -5.04 1.78
N LEU A 133 -7.11 -4.08 2.59
CA LEU A 133 -6.34 -3.57 3.72
C LEU A 133 -6.85 -4.17 5.03
N LEU A 134 -5.97 -4.81 5.79
CA LEU A 134 -6.24 -5.34 7.12
C LEU A 134 -5.51 -4.51 8.18
N LYS A 135 -6.27 -3.86 9.06
CA LYS A 135 -5.72 -3.16 10.22
C LYS A 135 -5.59 -4.13 11.40
N LEU A 136 -4.40 -4.19 11.98
CA LEU A 136 -4.04 -5.09 13.09
C LEU A 136 -3.95 -4.37 14.45
N ASP A 137 -4.36 -3.11 14.52
CA ASP A 137 -4.28 -2.25 15.70
C ASP A 137 -5.39 -2.52 16.73
N ASP A 138 -6.45 -3.22 16.35
CA ASP A 138 -7.58 -3.49 17.21
C ASP A 138 -7.68 -5.01 17.52
N ILE A 139 -7.22 -5.38 18.71
CA ILE A 139 -7.16 -6.77 19.20
C ILE A 139 -8.56 -7.44 19.16
N ASN A 140 -9.62 -6.68 19.24
CA ASN A 140 -10.99 -7.19 19.32
C ASN A 140 -11.68 -7.41 17.96
N ASN A 141 -10.99 -7.18 16.85
CA ASN A 141 -11.66 -7.12 15.54
C ASN A 141 -11.37 -8.28 14.58
N ILE A 142 -11.04 -9.47 15.11
CA ILE A 142 -10.83 -10.68 14.29
C ILE A 142 -12.06 -10.98 13.41
N GLY A 143 -13.27 -10.74 13.92
CA GLY A 143 -14.51 -10.90 13.17
C GLY A 143 -14.60 -9.99 11.94
N SER A 144 -14.20 -8.75 12.07
CA SER A 144 -14.15 -7.78 10.96
C SER A 144 -13.11 -8.17 9.91
N MET A 145 -11.93 -8.62 10.32
CA MET A 145 -10.91 -9.13 9.40
C MET A 145 -11.42 -10.35 8.63
N LYS A 146 -12.05 -11.30 9.32
CA LYS A 146 -12.65 -12.48 8.71
C LYS A 146 -13.74 -12.12 7.69
N LEU A 147 -14.56 -11.13 8.01
CA LEU A 147 -15.60 -10.65 7.10
C LEU A 147 -14.99 -10.00 5.85
N ARG A 148 -13.97 -9.15 6.00
CA ARG A 148 -13.28 -8.51 4.87
C ARG A 148 -12.63 -9.53 3.95
N VAL A 149 -11.93 -10.53 4.51
CA VAL A 149 -11.31 -11.61 3.75
C VAL A 149 -12.36 -12.43 3.00
N ARG A 150 -13.46 -12.81 3.65
CA ARG A 150 -14.57 -13.51 2.99
C ARG A 150 -15.18 -12.68 1.87
N SER A 151 -15.43 -11.40 2.11
CA SER A 151 -15.97 -10.47 1.12
C SER A 151 -15.05 -10.38 -0.11
N MET A 152 -13.75 -10.31 0.10
CA MET A 152 -12.76 -10.35 -0.99
C MET A 152 -12.87 -11.65 -1.79
N ILE A 153 -12.86 -12.80 -1.12
CA ILE A 153 -12.91 -14.11 -1.78
C ILE A 153 -14.21 -14.25 -2.61
N GLU A 154 -15.35 -13.89 -2.06
CA GLU A 154 -16.63 -13.98 -2.78
C GLU A 154 -16.72 -12.98 -3.94
N SER A 155 -16.19 -11.75 -3.78
CA SER A 155 -16.11 -10.77 -4.85
C SER A 155 -15.28 -11.29 -6.02
N LEU A 156 -14.16 -11.96 -5.75
CA LEU A 156 -13.29 -12.55 -6.78
C LEU A 156 -13.95 -13.72 -7.50
N LYS A 157 -14.69 -14.57 -6.80
CA LYS A 157 -15.47 -15.65 -7.42
C LYS A 157 -16.51 -15.11 -8.39
N LEU A 158 -17.21 -14.03 -8.00
CA LEU A 158 -18.20 -13.38 -8.86
C LEU A 158 -17.54 -12.73 -10.08
N ALA A 159 -16.45 -11.97 -9.89
CA ALA A 159 -15.72 -11.32 -10.99
C ALA A 159 -15.14 -12.33 -12.00
N ASN A 160 -14.70 -13.50 -11.55
CA ASN A 160 -14.23 -14.56 -12.44
C ASN A 160 -15.36 -15.21 -13.25
N ALA A 161 -16.60 -15.18 -12.73
CA ALA A 161 -17.76 -15.69 -13.44
C ALA A 161 -18.22 -14.77 -14.59
N ASP A 162 -18.00 -13.47 -14.47
CA ASP A 162 -18.46 -12.48 -15.47
C ASP A 162 -17.53 -12.31 -16.68
N GLY A 163 -16.34 -12.92 -16.70
CA GLY A 163 -15.46 -13.03 -17.87
C GLY A 163 -14.97 -11.69 -18.48
N THR A 164 -15.13 -10.57 -17.78
CA THR A 164 -14.69 -9.26 -18.27
C THR A 164 -13.17 -9.13 -18.19
N GLU A 165 -12.52 -9.14 -19.34
CA GLU A 165 -11.13 -8.70 -19.50
C GLU A 165 -11.13 -7.18 -19.60
N ASP A 166 -10.99 -6.51 -18.49
CA ASP A 166 -10.74 -5.07 -18.49
C ASP A 166 -9.23 -4.82 -18.68
N GLY A 167 -8.87 -4.07 -19.70
CA GLY A 167 -7.48 -3.61 -19.90
C GLY A 167 -7.00 -2.70 -18.76
N VAL A 168 -5.70 -2.43 -18.72
CA VAL A 168 -5.10 -1.49 -17.77
C VAL A 168 -5.80 -0.14 -17.88
N LYS A 169 -6.37 0.34 -16.77
CA LYS A 169 -7.02 1.65 -16.69
C LYS A 169 -6.01 2.67 -16.14
N ASP A 170 -5.74 3.69 -16.91
CA ASP A 170 -4.98 4.84 -16.41
C ASP A 170 -5.93 5.78 -15.64
N PHE A 171 -5.95 5.63 -14.31
CA PHE A 171 -6.81 6.46 -13.44
C PHE A 171 -6.14 7.73 -12.97
N THR A 172 -4.86 7.89 -13.18
CA THR A 172 -4.10 9.02 -12.64
C THR A 172 -3.36 9.76 -13.73
N THR A 173 -4.00 10.75 -14.27
CA THR A 173 -3.25 11.93 -14.70
C THR A 173 -2.90 12.73 -13.44
N VAL A 174 -1.80 12.39 -12.78
CA VAL A 174 -1.23 13.32 -11.79
C VAL A 174 -0.91 14.60 -12.56
N PRO A 175 -1.53 15.74 -12.20
CA PRO A 175 -1.24 16.97 -12.91
C PRO A 175 0.25 17.28 -12.73
N VAL A 176 1.00 17.21 -13.81
CA VAL A 176 2.40 17.62 -13.82
C VAL A 176 2.43 19.12 -13.56
N TYR A 177 3.27 19.53 -12.61
CA TYR A 177 3.48 20.95 -12.36
C TYR A 177 3.90 21.66 -13.65
N ASP A 178 3.09 22.64 -14.06
CA ASP A 178 3.37 23.52 -15.20
C ASP A 178 3.76 24.92 -14.71
N LYS A 179 4.59 25.62 -15.49
CA LYS A 179 5.00 26.99 -15.16
C LYS A 179 3.83 27.97 -15.03
N SER A 180 2.68 27.68 -15.63
CA SER A 180 1.44 28.47 -15.49
C SER A 180 0.90 28.47 -14.06
N TYR A 181 1.28 27.49 -13.21
CA TYR A 181 0.90 27.47 -11.81
C TYR A 181 1.71 28.43 -10.92
N ARG A 182 2.77 29.05 -11.46
CA ARG A 182 3.58 30.04 -10.71
C ARG A 182 2.79 31.27 -10.23
N ASP A 183 1.76 31.62 -10.96
CA ASP A 183 0.90 32.77 -10.62
C ASP A 183 -0.14 32.44 -9.53
N ARG A 184 -0.18 31.19 -9.09
CA ARG A 184 -1.09 30.78 -8.01
C ARG A 184 -0.46 31.04 -6.65
N LYS A 185 -1.27 31.58 -5.72
CA LYS A 185 -0.86 31.71 -4.33
C LYS A 185 -0.75 30.32 -3.68
N ILE A 186 0.39 30.06 -3.05
CA ILE A 186 0.65 28.82 -2.30
C ILE A 186 0.35 29.05 -0.84
N LEU A 187 -0.64 28.33 -0.31
CA LEU A 187 -0.94 28.34 1.12
C LEU A 187 -0.10 27.27 1.80
N VAL A 188 0.70 27.67 2.77
CA VAL A 188 1.61 26.81 3.51
C VAL A 188 1.05 26.56 4.90
N PRO A 189 0.89 25.29 5.33
CA PRO A 189 0.48 24.98 6.69
C PRO A 189 1.44 25.57 7.71
N TYR A 190 0.93 25.96 8.88
CA TYR A 190 1.80 26.39 9.97
C TYR A 190 2.45 25.17 10.63
N PHE A 191 3.78 25.09 10.61
CA PHE A 191 4.54 24.01 11.23
C PHE A 191 5.04 24.38 12.63
N THR A 192 5.91 25.39 12.69
CA THR A 192 6.52 25.85 13.93
C THR A 192 6.86 27.33 13.85
N PRO A 193 7.02 28.01 15.00
CA PRO A 193 7.48 29.41 15.01
C PRO A 193 8.82 29.66 14.33
N PHE A 194 9.65 28.64 14.23
CA PHE A 194 11.00 28.76 13.63
C PHE A 194 11.00 28.54 12.11
N ILE A 195 10.20 27.59 11.63
CA ILE A 195 10.20 27.17 10.21
C ILE A 195 9.21 28.00 9.42
N SER A 196 7.99 28.17 9.94
CA SER A 196 6.89 28.75 9.18
C SER A 196 7.22 30.15 8.62
N PRO A 197 7.82 31.09 9.35
CA PRO A 197 8.16 32.39 8.78
C PRO A 197 9.21 32.35 7.66
N LEU A 198 10.04 31.31 7.62
CA LEU A 198 11.09 31.18 6.60
C LEU A 198 10.55 30.66 5.26
N ILE A 199 9.49 29.86 5.28
CA ILE A 199 8.98 29.21 4.05
C ILE A 199 8.50 30.24 3.02
N PRO A 200 7.64 31.22 3.32
CA PRO A 200 7.25 32.22 2.34
C PRO A 200 8.43 33.04 1.82
N ALA A 201 9.41 33.35 2.69
CA ALA A 201 10.60 34.06 2.28
C ALA A 201 11.45 33.27 1.26
N ILE A 202 11.68 31.98 1.51
CA ILE A 202 12.39 31.08 0.60
C ILE A 202 11.61 30.94 -0.72
N MET A 203 10.31 30.72 -0.64
CA MET A 203 9.46 30.58 -1.82
C MET A 203 9.44 31.84 -2.67
N LYS A 204 9.44 33.01 -2.06
CA LYS A 204 9.54 34.29 -2.76
C LYS A 204 10.86 34.46 -3.52
N VAL A 205 11.98 34.04 -2.93
CA VAL A 205 13.29 34.01 -3.62
C VAL A 205 13.23 33.08 -4.83
N ALA A 206 12.52 31.97 -4.75
CA ALA A 206 12.31 31.03 -5.85
C ALA A 206 11.26 31.52 -6.87
N GLY A 207 10.64 32.68 -6.67
CA GLY A 207 9.67 33.30 -7.58
C GLY A 207 8.23 32.82 -7.41
N TYR A 208 7.88 32.33 -6.22
CA TYR A 208 6.51 31.91 -5.88
C TYR A 208 5.84 32.87 -4.89
N ASP A 209 4.54 33.09 -5.04
CA ASP A 209 3.72 33.78 -4.04
C ASP A 209 3.23 32.76 -3.00
N ALA A 210 3.80 32.81 -1.81
CA ALA A 210 3.47 31.89 -0.72
C ALA A 210 3.12 32.65 0.55
N GLU A 211 2.12 32.13 1.28
CA GLU A 211 1.63 32.69 2.53
C GLU A 211 1.43 31.56 3.56
N ASN A 212 1.82 31.80 4.80
CA ASN A 212 1.51 30.85 5.87
C ASN A 212 0.06 30.97 6.28
N LEU A 213 -0.58 29.81 6.46
CA LEU A 213 -1.83 29.75 7.20
C LEU A 213 -1.56 30.13 8.67
N PRO A 214 -2.57 30.71 9.37
CA PRO A 214 -2.44 31.00 10.78
C PRO A 214 -2.22 29.71 11.60
N LEU A 215 -1.72 29.86 12.82
CA LEU A 215 -1.70 28.76 13.77
C LEU A 215 -3.12 28.29 14.01
N SER A 216 -3.30 26.96 14.07
CA SER A 216 -4.59 26.35 14.36
C SER A 216 -5.12 26.81 15.73
N ASP A 217 -6.37 27.15 15.78
CA ASP A 217 -7.11 27.63 16.95
C ASP A 217 -8.31 26.71 17.25
N ASN A 218 -9.16 27.10 18.19
CA ASN A 218 -10.35 26.34 18.56
C ASN A 218 -11.34 26.24 17.39
N ASP A 219 -11.48 27.30 16.59
CA ASP A 219 -12.38 27.30 15.44
C ASP A 219 -11.91 26.28 14.40
N SER A 220 -10.59 26.19 14.17
CA SER A 220 -9.99 25.18 13.31
C SER A 220 -10.32 23.76 13.78
N SER A 221 -10.29 23.52 15.08
CA SER A 221 -10.64 22.23 15.69
C SER A 221 -12.13 21.91 15.55
N GLU A 222 -13.01 22.90 15.73
CA GLU A 222 -14.46 22.72 15.56
C GLU A 222 -14.82 22.39 14.11
N TRP A 223 -14.18 23.08 13.15
CA TRP A 223 -14.37 22.76 11.74
C TRP A 223 -13.86 21.36 11.38
N GLY A 224 -12.70 20.94 11.89
CA GLY A 224 -12.15 19.61 11.67
C GLY A 224 -12.97 18.48 12.28
N LEU A 225 -13.75 18.74 13.34
CA LEU A 225 -14.69 17.77 13.91
C LEU A 225 -16.02 17.69 13.16
N LYS A 226 -16.36 18.74 12.41
CA LYS A 226 -17.64 18.82 11.68
C LYS A 226 -17.59 18.16 10.31
N TYR A 227 -16.42 18.12 9.69
CA TYR A 227 -16.18 17.61 8.32
C TYR A 227 -15.11 16.53 8.30
#